data_0f5512482ef28f1dd4f0c4e400c0be5b
#
_entry.id   0f5512482ef28f1dd4f0c4e400c0be5b
#
_cell.length_a   1.000
_cell.length_b   1.000
_cell.length_c   1.000
_cell.angle_alpha   90.00
_cell.angle_beta   90.00
_cell.angle_gamma   90.00
#
_symmetry.space_group_name_H-M   'P 1'
#
loop_
_entity.id
_entity.type
_entity.pdbx_description
1 polymer ?
#
loop_
_entity_poly.entity_id
_entity_poly.type
_entity_poly.pdbx_seq_one_letter_code
_entity_poly.pdbx_strand_id
1 'polypeptide(L)'
;DLVAECLPEISEIFPWDADELLRGETPPLLVDIREQDEFDTMHIEGSLHVPRGILETSCEYNYEETVRELVEARSREVILVCRSGNRSALAAFTLKLMGYERVVSMKTGLRGWNDYELPLVNAAGMTVPVDSADDFFTTRLRPDQLAPDK
;
A
#
# COMPACT_ATOMS: atom_id res chain seq x y z
N ASP A 1 20.60 -3.02 -0.81
CA ASP A 1 19.31 -3.67 -1.05
C ASP A 1 18.45 -2.73 -1.87
N LEU A 2 17.59 -3.27 -2.72
CA LEU A 2 16.84 -2.49 -3.71
C LEU A 2 15.89 -1.47 -3.06
N VAL A 3 15.28 -1.82 -1.93
CA VAL A 3 14.41 -0.87 -1.21
C VAL A 3 15.22 0.34 -0.76
N ALA A 4 16.37 0.11 -0.14
CA ALA A 4 17.24 1.20 0.31
C ALA A 4 17.70 2.08 -0.85
N GLU A 5 17.94 1.50 -2.02
CA GLU A 5 18.32 2.25 -3.22
C GLU A 5 17.17 3.10 -3.77
N CYS A 6 15.93 2.65 -3.62
CA CYS A 6 14.76 3.39 -4.11
C CYS A 6 14.32 4.52 -3.17
N LEU A 7 14.54 4.40 -1.87
CA LEU A 7 14.04 5.37 -0.89
C LEU A 7 14.43 6.82 -1.18
N PRO A 8 15.68 7.14 -1.59
CA PRO A 8 16.04 8.53 -1.93
C PRO A 8 15.30 9.08 -3.16
N GLU A 9 14.76 8.21 -4.01
CA GLU A 9 14.11 8.59 -5.27
C GLU A 9 12.60 8.73 -5.16
N ILE A 10 12.01 8.41 -4.01
CA ILE A 10 10.57 8.45 -3.80
C ILE A 10 10.21 9.35 -2.61
N SER A 11 8.93 9.65 -2.50
CA SER A 11 8.37 10.32 -1.33
C SER A 11 7.58 9.32 -0.50
N GLU A 12 7.64 9.47 0.82
CA GLU A 12 6.89 8.66 1.75
C GLU A 12 5.95 9.52 2.58
N ILE A 13 4.85 8.93 3.06
CA ILE A 13 3.89 9.59 3.95
C ILE A 13 3.65 8.68 5.15
N PHE A 14 3.58 9.26 6.35
CA PHE A 14 3.24 8.49 7.55
C PHE A 14 1.75 8.15 7.58
N PRO A 15 1.35 7.04 8.25
CA PRO A 15 -0.06 6.66 8.34
C PRO A 15 -0.99 7.75 8.85
N TRP A 16 -0.60 8.49 9.89
CA TRP A 16 -1.44 9.55 10.46
C TRP A 16 -1.62 10.74 9.52
N ASP A 17 -0.62 11.07 8.72
CA ASP A 17 -0.72 12.12 7.69
C ASP A 17 -1.59 11.64 6.53
N ALA A 18 -1.46 10.37 6.13
CA ALA A 18 -2.32 9.77 5.11
C ALA A 18 -3.78 9.76 5.56
N ASP A 19 -4.06 9.38 6.80
CA ASP A 19 -5.40 9.37 7.35
C ASP A 19 -6.04 10.76 7.30
N GLU A 20 -5.29 11.80 7.64
CA GLU A 20 -5.75 13.18 7.58
C GLU A 20 -6.15 13.58 6.15
N LEU A 21 -5.30 13.26 5.16
CA LEU A 21 -5.60 13.54 3.75
C LEU A 21 -6.81 12.76 3.24
N LEU A 22 -6.95 11.50 3.65
CA LEU A 22 -8.06 10.63 3.23
C LEU A 22 -9.40 11.11 3.76
N ARG A 23 -9.42 11.80 4.90
CA ARG A 23 -10.64 12.40 5.49
C ARG A 23 -10.94 13.80 4.98
N GLY A 24 -10.09 14.36 4.12
CA GLY A 24 -10.26 15.70 3.56
C GLY A 24 -11.28 15.75 2.44
N GLU A 25 -11.53 16.96 1.92
CA GLU A 25 -12.51 17.20 0.85
C GLU A 25 -12.08 16.64 -0.51
N THR A 26 -10.77 16.61 -0.76
CA THR A 26 -10.20 16.09 -2.00
C THR A 26 -9.20 14.97 -1.67
N PRO A 27 -9.71 13.79 -1.26
CA PRO A 27 -8.82 12.73 -0.82
C PRO A 27 -7.96 12.19 -1.97
N PRO A 28 -6.72 11.81 -1.68
CA PRO A 28 -5.88 11.12 -2.66
C PRO A 28 -6.47 9.74 -3.00
N LEU A 29 -6.05 9.19 -4.13
CA LEU A 29 -6.36 7.81 -4.47
C LEU A 29 -5.46 6.90 -3.64
N LEU A 30 -6.07 6.05 -2.81
CA LEU A 30 -5.35 5.07 -2.01
C LEU A 30 -5.39 3.72 -2.70
N VAL A 31 -4.22 3.18 -3.01
CA VAL A 31 -4.09 1.90 -3.72
C VAL A 31 -3.37 0.89 -2.83
N ASP A 32 -4.05 -0.20 -2.50
CA ASP A 32 -3.48 -1.32 -1.76
C ASP A 32 -2.92 -2.32 -2.78
N ILE A 33 -1.61 -2.54 -2.74
CA ILE A 33 -0.89 -3.37 -3.71
C ILE A 33 -0.55 -4.77 -3.19
N ARG A 34 -1.15 -5.16 -2.05
CA ARG A 34 -0.92 -6.49 -1.48
C ARG A 34 -1.64 -7.57 -2.27
N GLU A 35 -1.37 -8.82 -1.91
CA GLU A 35 -2.06 -9.96 -2.49
C GLU A 35 -3.53 -10.00 -2.07
N GLN A 36 -4.36 -10.73 -2.85
CA GLN A 36 -5.81 -10.77 -2.65
C GLN A 36 -6.21 -11.26 -1.25
N ASP A 37 -5.57 -12.29 -0.74
CA ASP A 37 -5.88 -12.85 0.58
C ASP A 37 -5.54 -11.88 1.71
N GLU A 38 -4.45 -11.12 1.58
CA GLU A 38 -4.10 -10.06 2.53
C GLU A 38 -5.19 -8.98 2.55
N PHE A 39 -5.60 -8.51 1.37
CA PHE A 39 -6.64 -7.49 1.23
C PHE A 39 -7.99 -7.98 1.79
N ASP A 40 -8.38 -9.20 1.47
CA ASP A 40 -9.65 -9.76 1.94
C ASP A 40 -9.68 -9.94 3.45
N THR A 41 -8.54 -10.21 4.07
CA THR A 41 -8.45 -10.37 5.52
C THR A 41 -8.71 -9.05 6.23
N MET A 42 -8.03 -7.98 5.81
CA MET A 42 -8.29 -6.63 6.30
C MET A 42 -7.61 -5.59 5.43
N HIS A 43 -8.25 -4.43 5.28
CA HIS A 43 -7.73 -3.32 4.49
C HIS A 43 -8.31 -1.99 4.97
N ILE A 44 -7.79 -0.89 4.48
CA ILE A 44 -8.34 0.44 4.74
C ILE A 44 -9.61 0.61 3.89
N GLU A 45 -10.71 0.97 4.51
CA GLU A 45 -11.98 1.21 3.82
C GLU A 45 -11.81 2.24 2.72
N GLY A 46 -12.36 1.93 1.53
CA GLY A 46 -12.26 2.82 0.37
C GLY A 46 -10.97 2.69 -0.43
N SER A 47 -10.03 1.84 -0.02
CA SER A 47 -8.82 1.60 -0.81
C SER A 47 -9.14 0.80 -2.08
N LEU A 48 -8.47 1.17 -3.17
CA LEU A 48 -8.55 0.45 -4.43
C LEU A 48 -7.53 -0.68 -4.39
N HIS A 49 -7.98 -1.91 -4.64
CA HIS A 49 -7.07 -3.06 -4.61
C HIS A 49 -6.51 -3.33 -6.01
N VAL A 50 -5.21 -3.19 -6.15
CA VAL A 50 -4.47 -3.55 -7.37
C VAL A 50 -3.19 -4.27 -6.95
N PRO A 51 -3.18 -5.62 -7.01
CA PRO A 51 -2.00 -6.38 -6.61
C PRO A 51 -0.74 -5.99 -7.37
N ARG A 52 0.39 -6.00 -6.71
CA ARG A 52 1.66 -5.57 -7.31
C ARG A 52 1.98 -6.27 -8.63
N GLY A 53 1.60 -7.55 -8.75
CA GLY A 53 1.90 -8.35 -9.94
C GLY A 53 1.24 -7.85 -11.23
N ILE A 54 0.15 -7.08 -11.13
CA ILE A 54 -0.57 -6.52 -12.28
C ILE A 54 -0.58 -4.99 -12.27
N LEU A 55 0.20 -4.36 -11.40
CA LEU A 55 0.14 -2.91 -11.20
C LEU A 55 0.48 -2.15 -12.48
N GLU A 56 1.55 -2.50 -13.16
CA GLU A 56 1.98 -1.77 -14.36
C GLU A 56 0.93 -1.81 -15.47
N THR A 57 0.38 -2.99 -15.77
CA THR A 57 -0.66 -3.12 -16.80
C THR A 57 -1.97 -2.47 -16.35
N SER A 58 -2.24 -2.43 -15.06
CA SER A 58 -3.43 -1.73 -14.53
C SER A 58 -3.36 -0.22 -14.74
N CYS A 59 -2.16 0.33 -14.90
CA CYS A 59 -1.92 1.75 -15.13
C CYS A 59 -2.03 2.17 -16.60
N GLU A 60 -2.25 1.23 -17.50
CA GLU A 60 -2.29 1.48 -18.96
C GLU A 60 -3.62 1.02 -19.55
N TYR A 61 -4.05 1.67 -20.63
CA TYR A 61 -5.21 1.21 -21.38
C TYR A 61 -4.90 -0.05 -22.18
N ASN A 62 -5.94 -0.75 -22.60
CA ASN A 62 -5.89 -1.89 -23.52
C ASN A 62 -5.33 -3.19 -22.94
N TYR A 63 -5.41 -3.35 -21.62
CA TYR A 63 -5.13 -4.62 -20.94
C TYR A 63 -6.40 -5.09 -20.22
N GLU A 64 -6.54 -6.40 -20.02
CA GLU A 64 -7.65 -6.93 -19.22
C GLU A 64 -7.58 -6.43 -17.76
N GLU A 65 -6.37 -6.15 -17.26
CA GLU A 65 -6.13 -5.65 -15.92
C GLU A 65 -6.32 -4.15 -15.78
N THR A 66 -6.57 -3.43 -16.87
CA THR A 66 -6.71 -1.96 -16.85
C THR A 66 -7.68 -1.50 -15.78
N VAL A 67 -7.22 -0.62 -14.90
CA VAL A 67 -8.04 0.06 -13.91
C VAL A 67 -8.11 1.53 -14.30
N ARG A 68 -9.24 1.92 -14.86
CA ARG A 68 -9.41 3.25 -15.44
C ARG A 68 -9.12 4.37 -14.46
N GLU A 69 -9.61 4.25 -13.22
CA GLU A 69 -9.36 5.24 -12.18
C GLU A 69 -7.86 5.45 -11.95
N LEU A 70 -7.08 4.37 -12.00
CA LEU A 70 -5.63 4.44 -11.83
C LEU A 70 -4.94 5.02 -13.06
N VAL A 71 -5.35 4.62 -14.27
CA VAL A 71 -4.81 5.19 -15.52
C VAL A 71 -4.97 6.71 -15.54
N GLU A 72 -6.13 7.20 -15.12
CA GLU A 72 -6.49 8.62 -15.16
C GLU A 72 -5.89 9.42 -13.97
N ALA A 73 -5.16 8.78 -13.07
CA ALA A 73 -4.64 9.42 -11.86
C ALA A 73 -3.20 9.97 -11.99
N ARG A 74 -2.67 10.13 -13.21
CA ARG A 74 -1.28 10.59 -13.44
C ARG A 74 -0.94 11.90 -12.73
N SER A 75 -1.88 12.83 -12.67
CA SER A 75 -1.68 14.15 -12.03
C SER A 75 -2.33 14.24 -10.65
N ARG A 76 -3.00 13.19 -10.20
CA ARG A 76 -3.67 13.12 -8.90
C ARG A 76 -2.70 12.62 -7.84
N GLU A 77 -2.92 13.01 -6.58
CA GLU A 77 -2.20 12.38 -5.46
C GLU A 77 -2.58 10.91 -5.36
N VAL A 78 -1.56 10.05 -5.33
CA VAL A 78 -1.72 8.60 -5.21
C VAL A 78 -0.89 8.11 -4.03
N ILE A 79 -1.53 7.41 -3.09
CA ILE A 79 -0.85 6.77 -1.98
C ILE A 79 -0.85 5.26 -2.22
N LEU A 80 0.33 4.66 -2.27
CA LEU A 80 0.48 3.21 -2.36
C LEU A 80 0.72 2.64 -0.97
N VAL A 81 0.02 1.57 -0.63
CA VAL A 81 0.17 0.92 0.66
C VAL A 81 0.39 -0.58 0.48
N CYS A 82 1.29 -1.13 1.28
CA CYS A 82 1.50 -2.57 1.44
C CYS A 82 1.53 -2.91 2.92
N ARG A 83 2.08 -4.07 3.29
CA ARG A 83 2.09 -4.49 4.70
C ARG A 83 3.02 -3.63 5.56
N SER A 84 4.26 -3.37 5.12
CA SER A 84 5.29 -2.72 5.94
C SER A 84 6.07 -1.61 5.22
N GLY A 85 5.65 -1.25 4.01
CA GLY A 85 6.25 -0.15 3.26
C GLY A 85 7.33 -0.54 2.25
N ASN A 86 7.74 -1.79 2.20
CA ASN A 86 8.81 -2.22 1.29
C ASN A 86 8.32 -2.41 -0.15
N ARG A 87 7.26 -3.20 -0.34
CA ARG A 87 6.66 -3.38 -1.67
C ARG A 87 6.17 -2.06 -2.25
N SER A 88 5.56 -1.21 -1.43
CA SER A 88 5.04 0.08 -1.87
C SER A 88 6.14 1.08 -2.22
N ALA A 89 7.30 1.00 -1.58
CA ALA A 89 8.45 1.83 -1.96
C ALA A 89 8.90 1.52 -3.40
N LEU A 90 9.06 0.23 -3.72
CA LEU A 90 9.42 -0.21 -5.07
C LEU A 90 8.34 0.17 -6.09
N ALA A 91 7.08 0.00 -5.72
CA ALA A 91 5.95 0.36 -6.58
C ALA A 91 5.87 1.85 -6.83
N ALA A 92 6.12 2.69 -5.82
CA ALA A 92 6.14 4.15 -5.98
C ALA A 92 7.22 4.59 -6.98
N PHE A 93 8.39 3.98 -6.89
CA PHE A 93 9.46 4.24 -7.86
C PHE A 93 9.01 3.86 -9.27
N THR A 94 8.41 2.69 -9.44
CA THR A 94 7.90 2.22 -10.73
C THR A 94 6.85 3.19 -11.30
N LEU A 95 5.87 3.59 -10.50
CA LEU A 95 4.82 4.51 -10.95
C LEU A 95 5.38 5.90 -11.29
N LYS A 96 6.37 6.36 -10.55
CA LYS A 96 7.07 7.59 -10.88
C LYS A 96 7.67 7.53 -12.29
N LEU A 97 8.33 6.41 -12.63
CA LEU A 97 8.86 6.18 -13.97
C LEU A 97 7.75 6.13 -15.04
N MET A 98 6.56 5.71 -14.67
CA MET A 98 5.39 5.64 -15.55
C MET A 98 4.65 6.97 -15.69
N GLY A 99 5.15 8.04 -15.08
CA GLY A 99 4.60 9.38 -15.24
C GLY A 99 3.62 9.82 -14.16
N TYR A 100 3.53 9.11 -13.04
CA TYR A 100 2.74 9.58 -11.89
C TYR A 100 3.48 10.71 -11.18
N GLU A 101 2.86 11.88 -11.14
CA GLU A 101 3.54 13.10 -10.68
C GLU A 101 3.58 13.24 -9.16
N ARG A 102 2.56 12.68 -8.47
CA ARG A 102 2.40 12.84 -7.02
C ARG A 102 2.08 11.50 -6.35
N VAL A 103 2.93 10.50 -6.62
CA VAL A 103 2.81 9.19 -6.00
C VAL A 103 3.72 9.09 -4.77
N VAL A 104 3.17 8.58 -3.67
CA VAL A 104 3.91 8.39 -2.42
C VAL A 104 3.67 6.99 -1.88
N SER A 105 4.62 6.48 -1.11
CA SER A 105 4.51 5.22 -0.39
C SER A 105 4.14 5.48 1.07
N MET A 106 3.17 4.72 1.60
CA MET A 106 2.86 4.82 3.03
C MET A 106 3.97 4.15 3.83
N LYS A 107 4.74 4.95 4.54
CA LYS A 107 5.83 4.48 5.38
C LYS A 107 5.28 3.58 6.49
N THR A 108 5.93 2.47 6.75
CA THR A 108 5.52 1.43 7.69
C THR A 108 4.25 0.66 7.30
N GLY A 109 3.58 1.03 6.23
CA GLY A 109 2.44 0.32 5.66
C GLY A 109 1.25 0.15 6.58
N LEU A 110 0.46 -0.90 6.33
CA LEU A 110 -0.71 -1.20 7.16
C LEU A 110 -0.35 -1.62 8.58
N ARG A 111 0.83 -2.20 8.76
CA ARG A 111 1.31 -2.51 10.11
C ARG A 111 1.43 -1.24 10.95
N GLY A 112 2.06 -0.18 10.40
CA GLY A 112 2.18 1.12 11.05
C GLY A 112 0.84 1.82 11.20
N TRP A 113 -0.06 1.69 10.21
CA TRP A 113 -1.42 2.19 10.29
C TRP A 113 -2.14 1.58 11.50
N ASN A 114 -2.04 0.27 11.67
CA ASN A 114 -2.63 -0.43 12.80
C ASN A 114 -1.95 -0.09 14.13
N ASP A 115 -0.63 0.07 14.14
CA ASP A 115 0.11 0.48 15.35
C ASP A 115 -0.36 1.84 15.87
N TYR A 116 -0.82 2.70 14.96
CA TYR A 116 -1.39 4.00 15.29
C TYR A 116 -2.91 3.92 15.56
N GLU A 117 -3.45 2.70 15.65
CA GLU A 117 -4.86 2.39 15.94
C GLU A 117 -5.85 3.01 14.95
N LEU A 118 -5.44 3.18 13.69
CA LEU A 118 -6.32 3.63 12.63
C LEU A 118 -7.17 2.47 12.11
N PRO A 119 -8.41 2.75 11.63
CA PRO A 119 -9.38 1.70 11.38
C PRO A 119 -9.08 0.84 10.16
N LEU A 120 -9.37 -0.46 10.27
CA LEU A 120 -9.32 -1.43 9.19
C LEU A 120 -10.65 -2.17 9.12
N VAL A 121 -11.02 -2.59 7.93
CA VAL A 121 -12.24 -3.36 7.69
C VAL A 121 -11.90 -4.71 7.04
N ASN A 122 -12.76 -5.71 7.22
CA ASN A 122 -12.65 -7.00 6.56
C ASN A 122 -13.42 -7.00 5.22
N ALA A 123 -13.44 -8.14 4.53
CA ALA A 123 -14.10 -8.27 3.23
C ALA A 123 -15.61 -7.99 3.29
N ALA A 124 -16.24 -8.14 4.46
CA ALA A 124 -17.65 -7.82 4.67
C ALA A 124 -17.89 -6.36 5.04
N GLY A 125 -16.85 -5.53 5.07
CA GLY A 125 -16.93 -4.11 5.44
C GLY A 125 -17.07 -3.88 6.94
N MET A 126 -16.82 -4.88 7.77
CA MET A 126 -16.91 -4.77 9.22
C MET A 126 -15.56 -4.35 9.81
N THR A 127 -15.61 -3.46 10.80
CA THR A 127 -14.40 -3.01 11.50
C THR A 127 -13.68 -4.20 12.16
N VAL A 128 -12.37 -4.30 11.92
CA VAL A 128 -11.53 -5.33 12.52
C VAL A 128 -11.06 -4.86 13.90
N PRO A 129 -11.21 -5.69 14.96
CA PRO A 129 -10.67 -5.34 16.28
C PRO A 129 -9.15 -5.18 16.24
N VAL A 130 -8.62 -4.22 17.01
CA VAL A 130 -7.18 -3.94 17.06
C VAL A 130 -6.36 -5.18 17.40
N ASP A 131 -6.81 -5.99 18.38
CA ASP A 131 -6.09 -7.20 18.78
C ASP A 131 -5.97 -8.21 17.63
N SER A 132 -7.02 -8.35 16.81
CA SER A 132 -7.00 -9.23 15.64
C SER A 132 -6.02 -8.71 14.60
N ALA A 133 -5.98 -7.41 14.37
CA ALA A 133 -5.05 -6.78 13.45
C ALA A 133 -3.61 -6.90 13.95
N ASP A 134 -3.38 -6.69 15.23
CA ASP A 134 -2.05 -6.86 15.85
C ASP A 134 -1.52 -8.27 15.61
N ASP A 135 -2.36 -9.28 15.80
CA ASP A 135 -1.99 -10.67 15.55
C ASP A 135 -1.64 -10.91 14.08
N PHE A 136 -2.46 -10.40 13.18
CA PHE A 136 -2.24 -10.53 11.73
C PHE A 136 -0.92 -9.89 11.29
N PHE A 137 -0.57 -8.73 11.81
CA PHE A 137 0.64 -8.00 11.44
C PHE A 137 1.89 -8.41 12.23
N THR A 138 1.77 -9.33 13.16
CA THR A 138 2.93 -9.86 13.89
C THR A 138 3.81 -10.67 12.93
N THR A 139 5.09 -10.32 12.87
CA THR A 139 6.06 -11.07 12.05
C THR A 139 6.35 -12.42 12.67
N ARG A 140 6.18 -13.49 11.91
CA ARG A 140 6.48 -14.85 12.32
C ARG A 140 7.42 -15.49 11.33
N LEU A 141 8.71 -15.59 11.72
CA LEU A 141 9.74 -16.12 10.87
C LEU A 141 10.04 -17.58 11.20
N ARG A 142 10.14 -18.43 10.18
CA ARG A 142 10.65 -19.78 10.33
C ARG A 142 12.18 -19.74 10.43
N PRO A 143 12.82 -20.74 11.05
CA PRO A 143 14.29 -20.76 11.14
C PRO A 143 15.01 -20.63 9.79
N ASP A 144 14.42 -21.20 8.72
CA ASP A 144 14.99 -21.12 7.37
C ASP A 144 14.92 -19.73 6.74
N GLN A 145 14.13 -18.82 7.32
CA GLN A 145 13.99 -17.45 6.85
C GLN A 145 14.96 -16.48 7.54
N LEU A 146 15.63 -16.92 8.59
CA LEU A 146 16.59 -16.10 9.31
C LEU A 146 17.92 -16.08 8.57
N ALA A 147 18.61 -14.93 8.65
CA ALA A 147 19.95 -14.85 8.09
C ALA A 147 20.90 -15.81 8.83
N PRO A 148 21.82 -16.46 8.13
CA PRO A 148 22.78 -17.31 8.80
C PRO A 148 23.72 -16.48 9.69
N ASP A 149 24.17 -17.10 10.79
CA ASP A 149 25.16 -16.49 11.64
C ASP A 149 26.48 -16.30 10.87
N LYS A 150 27.16 -15.19 11.13
CA LYS A 150 28.45 -14.91 10.47
C LYS A 150 29.59 -15.64 11.13
#